data_24575ba152a2c410130c4fe7d6ab6f30
#
_entry.id   24575ba152a2c410130c4fe7d6ab6f30
#
_cell.length_a   1.000
_cell.length_b   1.000
_cell.length_c   1.000
_cell.angle_alpha   90.00
_cell.angle_beta   90.00
_cell.angle_gamma   90.00
#
_symmetry.space_group_name_H-M   'P 1'
#
loop_
_entity.id
_entity.type
_entity.pdbx_description
1 polymer ?
#
loop_
_entity_poly.entity_id
_entity_poly.type
_entity_poly.pdbx_seq_one_letter_code
_entity_poly.pdbx_strand_id
1 'polypeptide(L)'
;MFAESTRHIDSYYARDYAGRAHGALPERPALTGDCSVDVLVVGAGFSGLHTALRLALAGRRVAVVEASRVAWAASGRNGGQALLGWSCDMPPFEQALGREGARELWDSMRWAAAEVRELPVRHGFEIDYRPGSLWAAVRRSRVAMLEAARDEAAQKWGYDSLRFIAEHEMPEWIGSRRYRAALYDPEAGHLDPLKLALGLAAAIERAGGVIFEQSRVLAYRETPGGYVANTRDGMVRAGALVLACNAYIDRLDSELAARVLPVGTWQVATRRLDPGLAHSLLPRNSCVIDNQFVPDYFRLSPDHRLLFGGACTYLGGIPNDIGAAIRPSLERAFPQLRGVEFDYAWGGHIDVSIRRTPDVGHDRDRYWLQGFSGHGILPTLAAARAVADAILGETHLLSLYERIHNPRFPGGERFAAPLEALGKLWYRLRDVV
;
A
#
# COMPACT_ATOMS: atom_id res chain seq x y z
N MET A 1 14.64 15.67 -0.48
CA MET A 1 15.12 14.60 0.43
C MET A 1 14.21 14.55 1.65
N PHE A 2 13.57 13.42 1.92
CA PHE A 2 12.71 13.25 3.09
C PHE A 2 13.55 13.12 4.36
N ALA A 3 13.11 13.74 5.45
CA ALA A 3 13.78 13.64 6.74
C ALA A 3 13.62 12.24 7.35
N GLU A 4 14.68 11.73 7.92
CA GLU A 4 14.65 10.50 8.71
C GLU A 4 14.00 10.76 10.06
N SER A 5 13.40 9.73 10.63
CA SER A 5 12.79 9.83 11.96
C SER A 5 13.11 8.59 12.80
N THR A 6 13.43 8.82 14.05
CA THR A 6 13.66 7.77 15.04
C THR A 6 12.34 7.23 15.63
N ARG A 7 11.22 7.84 15.30
CA ARG A 7 9.89 7.49 15.82
C ARG A 7 8.86 7.41 14.71
N HIS A 8 7.85 6.59 14.89
CA HIS A 8 6.64 6.67 14.09
C HIS A 8 5.94 8.01 14.31
N ILE A 9 5.20 8.44 13.28
CA ILE A 9 4.32 9.62 13.42
C ILE A 9 3.21 9.33 14.42
N ASP A 10 2.63 10.38 14.97
CA ASP A 10 1.46 10.29 15.84
C ASP A 10 0.22 9.93 15.00
N SER A 11 -0.02 8.64 14.84
CA SER A 11 -1.15 8.06 14.11
C SER A 11 -1.99 7.16 15.02
N TYR A 12 -3.21 6.92 14.61
CA TYR A 12 -4.06 5.94 15.29
C TYR A 12 -3.33 4.60 15.47
N TYR A 13 -2.67 4.10 14.43
CA TYR A 13 -2.01 2.79 14.47
C TYR A 13 -0.86 2.73 15.48
N ALA A 14 0.01 3.74 15.50
CA ALA A 14 1.13 3.79 16.43
C ALA A 14 0.66 3.90 17.89
N ARG A 15 -0.39 4.66 18.14
CA ARG A 15 -0.97 4.84 19.49
C ARG A 15 -1.77 3.61 19.92
N ASP A 16 -2.56 3.01 19.03
CA ASP A 16 -3.31 1.78 19.33
C ASP A 16 -2.38 0.63 19.69
N TYR A 17 -1.31 0.45 18.90
CA TYR A 17 -0.30 -0.59 19.18
C TYR A 17 0.35 -0.40 20.55
N ALA A 18 0.76 0.81 20.88
CA ALA A 18 1.38 1.13 22.16
C ALA A 18 0.39 1.05 23.34
N GLY A 19 -0.89 1.35 23.12
CA GLY A 19 -1.92 1.38 24.17
C GLY A 19 -2.56 0.03 24.47
N ARG A 20 -2.48 -0.95 23.56
CA ARG A 20 -2.93 -2.32 23.79
C ARG A 20 -1.82 -3.15 24.47
N ALA A 21 -2.05 -4.40 24.76
CA ALA A 21 -1.15 -5.28 25.49
C ALA A 21 0.29 -5.44 24.96
N HIS A 22 0.65 -4.73 23.88
CA HIS A 22 1.96 -4.83 23.23
C HIS A 22 3.03 -3.88 23.83
N GLY A 23 2.63 -2.86 24.62
CA GLY A 23 3.57 -1.87 25.18
C GLY A 23 4.20 -0.96 24.11
N ALA A 24 5.48 -0.64 24.25
CA ALA A 24 6.19 0.19 23.29
C ALA A 24 6.33 -0.49 21.92
N LEU A 25 6.37 0.30 20.85
CA LEU A 25 6.69 -0.20 19.51
C LEU A 25 8.07 -0.87 19.51
N PRO A 26 8.22 -2.08 18.91
CA PRO A 26 9.50 -2.80 18.89
C PRO A 26 10.58 -1.95 18.21
N GLU A 27 11.77 -1.94 18.79
CA GLU A 27 12.94 -1.25 18.24
C GLU A 27 13.99 -2.27 17.81
N ARG A 28 14.69 -1.97 16.73
CA ARG A 28 15.75 -2.81 16.19
C ARG A 28 17.06 -2.03 16.13
N PRO A 29 18.20 -2.72 16.28
CA PRO A 29 19.50 -2.06 16.29
C PRO A 29 19.78 -1.37 14.94
N ALA A 30 20.57 -0.31 14.98
CA ALA A 30 21.19 0.23 13.78
C ALA A 30 22.33 -0.70 13.31
N LEU A 31 22.57 -0.71 12.00
CA LEU A 31 23.72 -1.41 11.44
C LEU A 31 25.02 -0.70 11.87
N THR A 32 25.88 -1.45 12.57
CA THR A 32 27.23 -1.02 12.93
C THR A 32 28.22 -2.05 12.41
N GLY A 33 29.25 -1.57 11.69
CA GLY A 33 30.27 -2.44 11.07
C GLY A 33 29.77 -3.19 9.82
N ASP A 34 30.49 -4.24 9.46
CA ASP A 34 30.28 -4.98 8.23
C ASP A 34 29.36 -6.20 8.43
N CYS A 35 28.42 -6.39 7.51
CA CYS A 35 27.53 -7.53 7.46
C CYS A 35 27.64 -8.21 6.08
N SER A 36 27.54 -9.56 6.04
CA SER A 36 27.51 -10.34 4.79
C SER A 36 26.35 -11.31 4.78
N VAL A 37 25.51 -11.20 3.74
CA VAL A 37 24.27 -11.99 3.57
C VAL A 37 24.15 -12.49 2.13
N ASP A 38 23.17 -13.36 1.89
CA ASP A 38 22.87 -13.79 0.52
C ASP A 38 22.05 -12.71 -0.21
N VAL A 39 21.08 -12.07 0.50
CA VAL A 39 20.22 -11.04 -0.06
C VAL A 39 20.13 -9.86 0.89
N LEU A 40 20.38 -8.65 0.36
CA LEU A 40 20.12 -7.38 1.02
C LEU A 40 18.79 -6.81 0.51
N VAL A 41 17.88 -6.48 1.43
CA VAL A 41 16.65 -5.76 1.13
C VAL A 41 16.74 -4.35 1.70
N VAL A 42 16.59 -3.33 0.86
CA VAL A 42 16.61 -1.92 1.25
C VAL A 42 15.18 -1.40 1.35
N GLY A 43 14.75 -1.10 2.56
CA GLY A 43 13.40 -0.67 2.91
C GLY A 43 12.58 -1.73 3.63
N ALA A 44 12.08 -1.40 4.82
CA ALA A 44 11.23 -2.25 5.67
C ALA A 44 9.74 -1.88 5.56
N GLY A 45 9.26 -1.56 4.35
CA GLY A 45 7.85 -1.50 3.99
C GLY A 45 7.30 -2.88 3.61
N PHE A 46 6.03 -2.98 3.21
CA PHE A 46 5.40 -4.25 2.84
C PHE A 46 6.19 -5.01 1.77
N SER A 47 6.60 -4.34 0.68
CA SER A 47 7.38 -4.98 -0.40
C SER A 47 8.64 -5.66 0.13
N GLY A 48 9.43 -4.91 0.92
CA GLY A 48 10.67 -5.44 1.47
C GLY A 48 10.45 -6.53 2.49
N LEU A 49 9.49 -6.37 3.40
CA LEU A 49 9.19 -7.35 4.45
C LEU A 49 8.65 -8.66 3.88
N HIS A 50 7.72 -8.61 2.91
CA HIS A 50 7.22 -9.82 2.28
C HIS A 50 8.32 -10.56 1.49
N THR A 51 9.15 -9.82 0.74
CA THR A 51 10.32 -10.41 0.03
C THR A 51 11.28 -11.06 1.02
N ALA A 52 11.65 -10.34 2.09
CA ALA A 52 12.59 -10.83 3.10
C ALA A 52 12.07 -12.07 3.83
N LEU A 53 10.79 -12.08 4.23
CA LEU A 53 10.19 -13.22 4.91
C LEU A 53 10.22 -14.47 4.03
N ARG A 54 9.83 -14.36 2.76
CA ARG A 54 9.81 -15.49 1.84
C ARG A 54 11.21 -16.06 1.60
N LEU A 55 12.21 -15.21 1.45
CA LEU A 55 13.61 -15.62 1.30
C LEU A 55 14.19 -16.25 2.57
N ALA A 56 13.91 -15.67 3.74
CA ALA A 56 14.36 -16.22 5.02
C ALA A 56 13.74 -17.61 5.29
N LEU A 57 12.44 -17.79 5.01
CA LEU A 57 11.76 -19.08 5.09
C LEU A 57 12.33 -20.12 4.11
N ALA A 58 12.89 -19.69 2.98
CA ALA A 58 13.61 -20.53 2.03
C ALA A 58 15.08 -20.78 2.43
N GLY A 59 15.51 -20.37 3.63
CA GLY A 59 16.83 -20.63 4.18
C GLY A 59 17.93 -19.66 3.66
N ARG A 60 17.57 -18.55 3.01
CA ARG A 60 18.54 -17.54 2.61
C ARG A 60 18.90 -16.66 3.81
N ARG A 61 20.17 -16.27 3.91
CA ARG A 61 20.61 -15.24 4.87
C ARG A 61 20.18 -13.87 4.32
N VAL A 62 19.25 -13.23 5.01
CA VAL A 62 18.65 -11.96 4.58
C VAL A 62 18.91 -10.88 5.60
N ALA A 63 19.33 -9.70 5.12
CA ALA A 63 19.34 -8.47 5.91
C ALA A 63 18.35 -7.47 5.31
N VAL A 64 17.49 -6.91 6.15
CA VAL A 64 16.64 -5.75 5.82
C VAL A 64 17.27 -4.51 6.42
N VAL A 65 17.48 -3.48 5.63
CA VAL A 65 18.08 -2.21 6.08
C VAL A 65 17.09 -1.08 5.84
N GLU A 66 16.66 -0.43 6.93
CA GLU A 66 15.63 0.60 6.93
C GLU A 66 16.21 1.95 7.42
N ALA A 67 15.89 3.00 6.70
CA ALA A 67 16.36 4.35 7.01
C ALA A 67 15.77 4.92 8.31
N SER A 68 14.55 4.57 8.63
CA SER A 68 13.80 5.05 9.81
C SER A 68 13.44 3.88 10.72
N ARG A 69 12.17 3.49 10.72
CA ARG A 69 11.60 2.39 11.51
C ARG A 69 10.87 1.42 10.58
N VAL A 70 10.71 0.16 10.96
CA VAL A 70 9.87 -0.78 10.22
C VAL A 70 8.50 -0.15 9.94
N ALA A 71 8.08 -0.15 8.68
CA ALA A 71 6.82 0.43 8.21
C ALA A 71 6.62 1.92 8.57
N TRP A 72 7.69 2.68 8.74
CA TRP A 72 7.59 4.12 9.05
C TRP A 72 6.85 4.91 7.97
N ALA A 73 7.00 4.54 6.70
CA ALA A 73 6.40 5.20 5.54
C ALA A 73 4.97 4.71 5.25
N ALA A 74 4.55 4.66 3.98
CA ALA A 74 3.19 4.34 3.54
C ALA A 74 2.64 3.03 4.13
N SER A 75 3.48 2.02 4.35
CA SER A 75 3.06 0.70 4.86
C SER A 75 2.46 0.76 6.27
N GLY A 76 2.91 1.68 7.13
CA GLY A 76 2.35 1.85 8.47
C GLY A 76 1.38 3.03 8.60
N ARG A 77 1.00 3.68 7.49
CA ARG A 77 0.20 4.91 7.50
C ARG A 77 -1.03 4.86 6.60
N ASN A 78 -1.22 3.78 5.82
CA ASN A 78 -2.31 3.65 4.84
C ASN A 78 -3.67 3.37 5.50
N GLY A 79 -4.74 3.33 4.69
CA GLY A 79 -6.11 3.10 5.16
C GLY A 79 -6.39 1.69 5.69
N GLY A 80 -5.45 0.76 5.53
CA GLY A 80 -5.61 -0.62 5.96
C GLY A 80 -6.55 -1.44 5.08
N GLN A 81 -6.85 -1.02 3.86
CA GLN A 81 -7.75 -1.70 2.93
C GLN A 81 -6.97 -2.68 2.04
N ALA A 82 -7.22 -3.97 2.21
CA ALA A 82 -6.66 -5.06 1.42
C ALA A 82 -7.63 -5.39 0.26
N LEU A 83 -7.49 -4.67 -0.85
CA LEU A 83 -8.38 -4.74 -2.00
C LEU A 83 -7.75 -5.54 -3.13
N LEU A 84 -8.54 -6.33 -3.87
CA LEU A 84 -8.09 -7.00 -5.08
C LEU A 84 -7.87 -5.98 -6.22
N GLY A 85 -6.95 -6.31 -7.11
CA GLY A 85 -6.60 -5.47 -8.25
C GLY A 85 -5.47 -4.49 -7.97
N TRP A 86 -5.38 -3.47 -8.79
CA TRP A 86 -4.32 -2.46 -8.79
C TRP A 86 -4.92 -1.05 -8.79
N SER A 87 -4.07 -0.04 -8.77
CA SER A 87 -4.50 1.37 -8.86
C SER A 87 -5.04 1.77 -10.24
N CYS A 88 -5.00 0.87 -11.21
CA CYS A 88 -5.58 0.99 -12.55
C CYS A 88 -6.41 -0.26 -12.88
N ASP A 89 -7.29 -0.13 -13.86
CA ASP A 89 -8.05 -1.23 -14.41
C ASP A 89 -7.15 -2.22 -15.20
N MET A 90 -7.72 -3.35 -15.64
CA MET A 90 -6.98 -4.42 -16.32
C MET A 90 -6.45 -4.14 -17.74
N PRO A 91 -7.00 -3.22 -18.56
CA PRO A 91 -6.54 -3.03 -19.93
C PRO A 91 -5.04 -2.81 -20.13
N PRO A 92 -4.30 -2.06 -19.29
CA PRO A 92 -2.84 -1.96 -19.42
C PRO A 92 -2.11 -3.28 -19.29
N PHE A 93 -2.62 -4.19 -18.46
CA PHE A 93 -2.06 -5.54 -18.28
C PHE A 93 -2.39 -6.43 -19.48
N GLU A 94 -3.65 -6.41 -19.96
CA GLU A 94 -4.03 -7.14 -21.17
C GLU A 94 -3.22 -6.69 -22.39
N GLN A 95 -2.99 -5.39 -22.54
CA GLN A 95 -2.17 -4.83 -23.61
C GLN A 95 -0.72 -5.30 -23.57
N ALA A 96 -0.12 -5.38 -22.37
CA ALA A 96 1.27 -5.75 -22.20
C ALA A 96 1.50 -7.27 -22.28
N LEU A 97 0.57 -8.07 -21.76
CA LEU A 97 0.76 -9.49 -21.46
C LEU A 97 -0.10 -10.41 -22.32
N GLY A 98 -1.13 -9.89 -23.00
CA GLY A 98 -2.22 -10.67 -23.51
C GLY A 98 -3.16 -11.14 -22.41
N ARG A 99 -4.26 -11.79 -22.80
CA ARG A 99 -5.31 -12.22 -21.85
C ARG A 99 -4.80 -13.24 -20.83
N GLU A 100 -3.99 -14.18 -21.27
CA GLU A 100 -3.46 -15.26 -20.42
C GLU A 100 -2.53 -14.70 -19.33
N GLY A 101 -1.50 -13.94 -19.70
CA GLY A 101 -0.59 -13.34 -18.72
C GLY A 101 -1.26 -12.33 -17.78
N ALA A 102 -2.27 -11.59 -18.27
CA ALA A 102 -3.06 -10.71 -17.41
C ALA A 102 -3.91 -11.51 -16.40
N ARG A 103 -4.43 -12.68 -16.80
CA ARG A 103 -5.14 -13.58 -15.89
C ARG A 103 -4.22 -14.17 -14.84
N GLU A 104 -3.02 -14.59 -15.21
CA GLU A 104 -2.03 -15.08 -14.22
C GLU A 104 -1.68 -14.02 -13.16
N LEU A 105 -1.53 -12.74 -13.56
CA LEU A 105 -1.37 -11.66 -12.59
C LEU A 105 -2.61 -11.48 -11.71
N TRP A 106 -3.82 -11.60 -12.28
CA TRP A 106 -5.05 -11.56 -11.48
C TRP A 106 -5.10 -12.70 -10.46
N ASP A 107 -4.74 -13.92 -10.86
CA ASP A 107 -4.69 -15.07 -9.97
C ASP A 107 -3.62 -14.87 -8.86
N SER A 108 -2.51 -14.20 -9.18
CA SER A 108 -1.52 -13.82 -8.16
C SER A 108 -2.09 -12.84 -7.12
N MET A 109 -3.01 -11.98 -7.53
CA MET A 109 -3.70 -11.06 -6.63
C MET A 109 -4.69 -11.79 -5.71
N ARG A 110 -5.43 -12.76 -6.24
CA ARG A 110 -6.30 -13.63 -5.43
C ARG A 110 -5.49 -14.46 -4.43
N TRP A 111 -4.34 -14.97 -4.87
CA TRP A 111 -3.40 -15.62 -3.95
C TRP A 111 -2.97 -14.64 -2.83
N ALA A 112 -2.63 -13.39 -3.14
CA ALA A 112 -2.24 -12.40 -2.14
C ALA A 112 -3.38 -12.08 -1.14
N ALA A 113 -4.64 -12.07 -1.61
CA ALA A 113 -5.80 -11.88 -0.76
C ALA A 113 -6.02 -13.05 0.23
N ALA A 114 -5.74 -14.28 -0.18
CA ALA A 114 -5.73 -15.44 0.73
C ALA A 114 -4.53 -15.36 1.70
N GLU A 115 -3.34 -15.12 1.16
CA GLU A 115 -2.09 -15.13 1.93
C GLU A 115 -2.05 -14.06 3.04
N VAL A 116 -2.59 -12.85 2.78
CA VAL A 116 -2.63 -11.80 3.81
C VAL A 116 -3.45 -12.19 5.04
N ARG A 117 -4.40 -13.10 4.90
CA ARG A 117 -5.21 -13.67 5.99
C ARG A 117 -4.53 -14.84 6.68
N GLU A 118 -3.76 -15.62 5.93
CA GLU A 118 -3.09 -16.84 6.43
C GLU A 118 -1.76 -16.55 7.12
N LEU A 119 -1.00 -15.56 6.65
CA LEU A 119 0.30 -15.17 7.21
C LEU A 119 0.23 -14.92 8.74
N PRO A 120 -0.74 -14.14 9.26
CA PRO A 120 -0.86 -13.90 10.70
C PRO A 120 -1.09 -15.18 11.48
N VAL A 121 -1.94 -16.07 10.98
CA VAL A 121 -2.23 -17.37 11.61
C VAL A 121 -0.98 -18.25 11.61
N ARG A 122 -0.31 -18.39 10.48
CA ARG A 122 0.89 -19.20 10.30
C ARG A 122 2.06 -18.75 11.17
N HIS A 123 2.18 -17.44 11.37
CA HIS A 123 3.27 -16.82 12.12
C HIS A 123 2.88 -16.28 13.50
N GLY A 124 1.66 -16.53 13.98
CA GLY A 124 1.24 -16.25 15.35
C GLY A 124 1.23 -14.75 15.68
N PHE A 125 0.62 -13.90 14.84
CA PHE A 125 0.38 -12.48 15.13
C PHE A 125 -1.01 -12.05 14.67
N GLU A 126 -1.51 -10.94 15.18
CA GLU A 126 -2.83 -10.41 14.86
C GLU A 126 -2.74 -9.12 14.05
N ILE A 127 -3.73 -8.89 13.17
CA ILE A 127 -3.80 -7.73 12.28
C ILE A 127 -5.17 -7.04 12.31
N ASP A 128 -6.06 -7.39 13.23
CA ASP A 128 -7.44 -6.90 13.32
C ASP A 128 -8.22 -7.05 11.98
N TYR A 129 -7.99 -8.15 11.24
CA TYR A 129 -8.61 -8.33 9.92
C TYR A 129 -10.13 -8.40 10.00
N ARG A 130 -10.80 -7.70 9.07
CA ARG A 130 -12.24 -7.76 8.83
C ARG A 130 -12.50 -7.99 7.34
N PRO A 131 -13.29 -9.02 6.97
CA PRO A 131 -13.61 -9.29 5.58
C PRO A 131 -14.60 -8.29 5.00
N GLY A 132 -14.55 -8.15 3.69
CA GLY A 132 -15.48 -7.38 2.90
C GLY A 132 -15.02 -5.97 2.59
N SER A 133 -15.13 -5.61 1.33
CA SER A 133 -14.97 -4.24 0.85
C SER A 133 -16.11 -3.84 -0.07
N LEU A 134 -16.37 -2.54 -0.16
CA LEU A 134 -17.37 -1.93 -1.03
C LEU A 134 -16.68 -0.92 -1.96
N TRP A 135 -16.81 -1.11 -3.26
CA TRP A 135 -16.50 -0.09 -4.24
C TRP A 135 -17.80 0.66 -4.57
N ALA A 136 -17.95 1.88 -4.07
CA ALA A 136 -19.24 2.58 -4.01
C ALA A 136 -19.36 3.69 -5.06
N ALA A 137 -20.49 3.73 -5.77
CA ALA A 137 -20.82 4.78 -6.73
C ALA A 137 -21.43 6.00 -6.05
N VAL A 138 -20.79 7.16 -6.21
CA VAL A 138 -21.29 8.45 -5.71
C VAL A 138 -22.38 9.03 -6.62
N ARG A 139 -22.36 8.73 -7.91
CA ARG A 139 -23.28 9.24 -8.93
C ARG A 139 -24.03 8.11 -9.63
N ARG A 140 -25.29 8.35 -10.02
CA ARG A 140 -26.08 7.39 -10.80
C ARG A 140 -25.44 7.06 -12.15
N SER A 141 -24.78 8.04 -12.80
CA SER A 141 -24.07 7.83 -14.06
C SER A 141 -22.90 6.84 -13.95
N ARG A 142 -22.40 6.59 -12.75
CA ARG A 142 -21.26 5.65 -12.51
C ARG A 142 -21.72 4.26 -12.02
N VAL A 143 -23.03 4.01 -11.90
CA VAL A 143 -23.56 2.70 -11.47
C VAL A 143 -23.31 1.64 -12.53
N ALA A 144 -23.56 1.93 -13.81
CA ALA A 144 -23.32 1.00 -14.91
C ALA A 144 -21.85 0.54 -14.99
N MET A 145 -20.91 1.36 -14.56
CA MET A 145 -19.51 0.99 -14.48
C MET A 145 -19.26 -0.14 -13.47
N LEU A 146 -19.98 -0.15 -12.34
CA LEU A 146 -19.87 -1.23 -11.35
C LEU A 146 -20.41 -2.55 -11.89
N GLU A 147 -21.55 -2.53 -12.60
CA GLU A 147 -22.12 -3.72 -13.24
C GLU A 147 -21.18 -4.26 -14.30
N ALA A 148 -20.65 -3.38 -15.17
CA ALA A 148 -19.68 -3.76 -16.19
C ALA A 148 -18.40 -4.38 -15.58
N ALA A 149 -17.89 -3.82 -14.48
CA ALA A 149 -16.73 -4.35 -13.79
C ALA A 149 -16.98 -5.74 -13.18
N ARG A 150 -18.16 -5.97 -12.58
CA ARG A 150 -18.57 -7.30 -12.11
C ARG A 150 -18.60 -8.32 -13.24
N ASP A 151 -19.25 -7.95 -14.36
CA ASP A 151 -19.42 -8.86 -15.49
C ASP A 151 -18.08 -9.16 -16.16
N GLU A 152 -17.20 -8.16 -16.28
CA GLU A 152 -15.83 -8.35 -16.76
C GLU A 152 -15.03 -9.27 -15.84
N ALA A 153 -15.10 -9.08 -14.53
CA ALA A 153 -14.41 -9.93 -13.55
C ALA A 153 -14.84 -11.39 -13.67
N ALA A 154 -16.14 -11.66 -13.80
CA ALA A 154 -16.66 -13.00 -13.98
C ALA A 154 -16.24 -13.61 -15.34
N GLN A 155 -16.42 -12.87 -16.44
CA GLN A 155 -16.25 -13.42 -17.80
C GLN A 155 -14.78 -13.53 -18.24
N LYS A 156 -13.95 -12.54 -17.86
CA LYS A 156 -12.54 -12.50 -18.27
C LYS A 156 -11.60 -13.12 -17.25
N TRP A 157 -11.83 -12.84 -15.97
CA TRP A 157 -10.90 -13.19 -14.89
C TRP A 157 -11.35 -14.40 -14.09
N GLY A 158 -12.56 -14.95 -14.36
CA GLY A 158 -13.12 -16.08 -13.60
C GLY A 158 -13.36 -15.73 -12.14
N TYR A 159 -13.69 -14.46 -11.86
CA TYR A 159 -13.95 -13.95 -10.52
C TYR A 159 -15.43 -13.57 -10.41
N ASP A 160 -16.23 -14.46 -9.87
CA ASP A 160 -17.70 -14.38 -9.76
C ASP A 160 -18.19 -14.03 -8.34
N SER A 161 -17.25 -13.81 -7.40
CA SER A 161 -17.59 -13.51 -6.00
C SER A 161 -18.15 -12.10 -5.79
N LEU A 162 -18.01 -11.19 -6.77
CA LEU A 162 -18.49 -9.82 -6.66
C LEU A 162 -20.02 -9.75 -6.64
N ARG A 163 -20.58 -9.11 -5.60
CA ARG A 163 -22.01 -8.87 -5.48
C ARG A 163 -22.35 -7.40 -5.74
N PHE A 164 -23.25 -7.14 -6.68
CA PHE A 164 -23.82 -5.83 -6.89
C PHE A 164 -24.85 -5.52 -5.81
N ILE A 165 -24.72 -4.33 -5.19
CA ILE A 165 -25.62 -3.81 -4.16
C ILE A 165 -26.39 -2.64 -4.76
N ALA A 166 -27.71 -2.80 -4.89
CA ALA A 166 -28.57 -1.79 -5.49
C ALA A 166 -28.87 -0.62 -4.52
N GLU A 167 -29.35 0.51 -5.07
CA GLU A 167 -29.60 1.74 -4.28
C GLU A 167 -30.48 1.50 -3.05
N HIS A 168 -31.51 0.65 -3.17
CA HIS A 168 -32.43 0.35 -2.07
C HIS A 168 -31.81 -0.52 -0.96
N GLU A 169 -30.76 -1.29 -1.27
CA GLU A 169 -30.02 -2.11 -0.29
C GLU A 169 -28.92 -1.30 0.43
N MET A 170 -28.49 -0.15 -0.13
CA MET A 170 -27.35 0.61 0.40
C MET A 170 -27.45 0.95 1.89
N PRO A 171 -28.62 1.27 2.48
CA PRO A 171 -28.72 1.56 3.92
C PRO A 171 -28.28 0.41 4.83
N GLU A 172 -28.35 -0.84 4.37
CA GLU A 172 -27.85 -2.01 5.13
C GLU A 172 -26.32 -2.14 5.11
N TRP A 173 -25.63 -1.37 4.26
CA TRP A 173 -24.19 -1.44 4.03
C TRP A 173 -23.46 -0.17 4.45
N ILE A 174 -24.02 1.00 4.07
CA ILE A 174 -23.44 2.31 4.38
C ILE A 174 -24.54 3.26 4.85
N GLY A 175 -24.44 3.76 6.07
CA GLY A 175 -25.37 4.73 6.66
C GLY A 175 -25.23 6.15 6.08
N SER A 176 -25.22 6.24 4.77
CA SER A 176 -25.05 7.48 4.01
C SER A 176 -25.96 7.50 2.77
N ARG A 177 -26.61 8.63 2.55
CA ARG A 177 -27.42 8.86 1.32
C ARG A 177 -26.58 9.30 0.13
N ARG A 178 -25.26 9.43 0.29
CA ARG A 178 -24.34 9.86 -0.77
C ARG A 178 -24.16 8.79 -1.84
N TYR A 179 -24.17 7.51 -1.45
CA TYR A 179 -23.82 6.39 -2.32
C TYR A 179 -25.07 5.78 -2.95
N ARG A 180 -25.00 5.49 -4.27
CA ARG A 180 -26.12 5.04 -5.11
C ARG A 180 -26.17 3.53 -5.32
N ALA A 181 -25.02 2.90 -5.34
CA ALA A 181 -24.84 1.47 -5.47
C ALA A 181 -23.43 1.12 -5.03
N ALA A 182 -23.13 -0.15 -4.87
CA ALA A 182 -21.78 -0.62 -4.63
C ALA A 182 -21.54 -2.00 -5.24
N LEU A 183 -20.26 -2.32 -5.45
CA LEU A 183 -19.77 -3.69 -5.60
C LEU A 183 -19.20 -4.15 -4.28
N TYR A 184 -19.76 -5.22 -3.75
CA TYR A 184 -19.23 -5.90 -2.57
C TYR A 184 -18.28 -7.01 -2.97
N ASP A 185 -17.09 -7.01 -2.39
CA ASP A 185 -16.07 -8.04 -2.58
C ASP A 185 -15.82 -8.77 -1.24
N PRO A 186 -16.21 -10.05 -1.12
CA PRO A 186 -16.02 -10.83 0.10
C PRO A 186 -14.57 -11.31 0.31
N GLU A 187 -13.74 -11.39 -0.74
CA GLU A 187 -12.34 -11.83 -0.66
C GLU A 187 -11.41 -10.68 -0.24
N ALA A 188 -11.83 -9.45 -0.45
CA ALA A 188 -11.18 -8.25 0.07
C ALA A 188 -11.50 -8.01 1.55
N GLY A 189 -10.86 -7.01 2.15
CA GLY A 189 -11.14 -6.65 3.54
C GLY A 189 -10.30 -5.49 4.03
N HIS A 190 -10.24 -5.33 5.35
CA HIS A 190 -9.38 -4.32 5.97
C HIS A 190 -8.69 -4.84 7.24
N LEU A 191 -7.62 -4.19 7.60
CA LEU A 191 -6.72 -4.62 8.67
C LEU A 191 -5.98 -3.43 9.30
N ASP A 192 -5.23 -3.69 10.37
CA ASP A 192 -4.23 -2.76 10.88
C ASP A 192 -2.91 -2.94 10.13
N PRO A 193 -2.51 -1.97 9.29
CA PRO A 193 -1.33 -2.10 8.45
C PRO A 193 -0.01 -2.09 9.23
N LEU A 194 0.04 -1.41 10.38
CA LEU A 194 1.24 -1.39 11.21
C LEU A 194 1.43 -2.73 11.92
N LYS A 195 0.35 -3.34 12.43
CA LYS A 195 0.40 -4.69 13.01
C LYS A 195 0.85 -5.73 11.99
N LEU A 196 0.35 -5.66 10.75
CA LEU A 196 0.82 -6.53 9.67
C LEU A 196 2.33 -6.41 9.47
N ALA A 197 2.85 -5.20 9.34
CA ALA A 197 4.28 -4.99 9.09
C ALA A 197 5.15 -5.42 10.28
N LEU A 198 4.75 -5.12 11.51
CA LEU A 198 5.49 -5.53 12.71
C LEU A 198 5.45 -7.04 12.92
N GLY A 199 4.33 -7.68 12.61
CA GLY A 199 4.19 -9.14 12.62
C GLY A 199 5.10 -9.82 11.59
N LEU A 200 5.17 -9.28 10.35
CA LEU A 200 6.10 -9.73 9.32
C LEU A 200 7.56 -9.58 9.76
N ALA A 201 7.92 -8.45 10.34
CA ALA A 201 9.27 -8.20 10.83
C ALA A 201 9.67 -9.23 11.91
N ALA A 202 8.80 -9.50 12.87
CA ALA A 202 9.03 -10.52 13.88
C ALA A 202 9.11 -11.93 13.28
N ALA A 203 8.35 -12.22 12.23
CA ALA A 203 8.42 -13.50 11.52
C ALA A 203 9.76 -13.66 10.76
N ILE A 204 10.28 -12.59 10.15
CA ILE A 204 11.60 -12.59 9.51
C ILE A 204 12.69 -12.92 10.53
N GLU A 205 12.66 -12.27 11.70
CA GLU A 205 13.63 -12.48 12.78
C GLU A 205 13.58 -13.93 13.31
N ARG A 206 12.40 -14.50 13.49
CA ARG A 206 12.24 -15.91 13.86
C ARG A 206 12.74 -16.88 12.78
N ALA A 207 12.67 -16.50 11.51
CA ALA A 207 13.20 -17.27 10.39
C ALA A 207 14.73 -17.10 10.20
N GLY A 208 15.42 -16.35 11.09
CA GLY A 208 16.87 -16.13 11.04
C GLY A 208 17.32 -14.95 10.20
N GLY A 209 16.39 -14.15 9.65
CA GLY A 209 16.70 -12.87 9.01
C GLY A 209 17.04 -11.79 10.03
N VAL A 210 17.76 -10.76 9.61
CA VAL A 210 18.14 -9.62 10.46
C VAL A 210 17.53 -8.34 9.92
N ILE A 211 17.11 -7.44 10.81
CA ILE A 211 16.54 -6.13 10.44
C ILE A 211 17.33 -5.04 11.17
N PHE A 212 17.80 -4.07 10.41
CA PHE A 212 18.49 -2.89 10.92
C PHE A 212 17.63 -1.64 10.66
N GLU A 213 17.22 -0.95 11.72
CA GLU A 213 16.55 0.35 11.66
C GLU A 213 17.59 1.48 11.75
N GLN A 214 17.19 2.73 11.48
CA GLN A 214 18.06 3.92 11.53
C GLN A 214 19.35 3.78 10.70
N SER A 215 19.28 3.03 9.59
CA SER A 215 20.42 2.57 8.81
C SER A 215 20.22 2.90 7.33
N ARG A 216 20.08 4.20 7.00
CA ARG A 216 19.91 4.62 5.61
C ARG A 216 21.05 4.14 4.73
N VAL A 217 20.73 3.43 3.66
CA VAL A 217 21.69 3.13 2.58
C VAL A 217 21.94 4.42 1.81
N LEU A 218 23.20 4.87 1.79
CA LEU A 218 23.64 6.11 1.16
C LEU A 218 24.03 5.91 -0.31
N ALA A 219 24.62 4.76 -0.59
CA ALA A 219 25.01 4.35 -1.93
C ALA A 219 25.17 2.82 -1.98
N TYR A 220 25.06 2.27 -3.16
CA TYR A 220 25.42 0.88 -3.44
C TYR A 220 26.25 0.81 -4.72
N ARG A 221 27.01 -0.26 -4.87
CA ARG A 221 27.78 -0.57 -6.08
C ARG A 221 27.82 -2.07 -6.34
N GLU A 222 27.85 -2.42 -7.59
CA GLU A 222 28.10 -3.79 -8.02
C GLU A 222 29.58 -4.16 -7.82
N THR A 223 29.83 -5.44 -7.54
CA THR A 223 31.11 -6.06 -7.36
C THR A 223 31.14 -7.44 -8.03
N PRO A 224 32.28 -8.07 -8.26
CA PRO A 224 32.34 -9.43 -8.82
C PRO A 224 31.60 -10.49 -8.02
N GLY A 225 31.30 -10.24 -6.73
CA GLY A 225 30.55 -11.15 -5.83
C GLY A 225 29.14 -10.70 -5.47
N GLY A 226 28.54 -9.79 -6.25
CA GLY A 226 27.22 -9.22 -5.98
C GLY A 226 27.27 -7.72 -5.71
N TYR A 227 26.72 -7.25 -4.57
CA TYR A 227 26.57 -5.84 -4.25
C TYR A 227 27.20 -5.48 -2.90
N VAL A 228 27.65 -4.25 -2.80
CA VAL A 228 28.06 -3.61 -1.54
C VAL A 228 27.24 -2.35 -1.35
N ALA A 229 26.49 -2.27 -0.25
CA ALA A 229 25.71 -1.10 0.15
C ALA A 229 26.30 -0.48 1.41
N ASN A 230 26.47 0.85 1.40
CA ASN A 230 27.07 1.61 2.49
C ASN A 230 25.99 2.39 3.25
N THR A 231 26.07 2.32 4.57
CA THR A 231 25.35 3.22 5.49
C THR A 231 26.36 4.21 6.12
N ARG A 232 25.91 4.99 7.11
CA ARG A 232 26.84 5.86 7.85
C ARG A 232 27.86 5.06 8.65
N ASP A 233 27.41 4.00 9.34
CA ASP A 233 28.16 3.34 10.41
C ASP A 233 28.54 1.89 10.07
N GLY A 234 28.26 1.45 8.83
CA GLY A 234 28.58 0.11 8.37
C GLY A 234 28.29 -0.13 6.90
N MET A 235 28.55 -1.36 6.45
CA MET A 235 28.23 -1.79 5.08
C MET A 235 27.65 -3.19 5.05
N VAL A 236 26.85 -3.46 4.02
CA VAL A 236 26.34 -4.82 3.75
C VAL A 236 26.88 -5.31 2.42
N ARG A 237 27.45 -6.52 2.42
CA ARG A 237 27.81 -7.29 1.22
C ARG A 237 26.73 -8.33 0.97
N ALA A 238 26.21 -8.41 -0.24
CA ALA A 238 25.16 -9.35 -0.59
C ALA A 238 25.32 -9.91 -2.00
N GLY A 239 24.93 -11.14 -2.23
CA GLY A 239 24.85 -11.74 -3.56
C GLY A 239 23.79 -11.04 -4.42
N ALA A 240 22.62 -10.75 -3.85
CA ALA A 240 21.55 -10.02 -4.51
C ALA A 240 21.10 -8.79 -3.70
N LEU A 241 20.58 -7.78 -4.41
CA LEU A 241 20.08 -6.52 -3.86
C LEU A 241 18.62 -6.33 -4.26
N VAL A 242 17.75 -6.05 -3.28
CA VAL A 242 16.34 -5.70 -3.50
C VAL A 242 16.07 -4.27 -3.05
N LEU A 243 15.65 -3.41 -3.96
CA LEU A 243 15.28 -2.02 -3.70
C LEU A 243 13.76 -1.93 -3.51
N ALA A 244 13.32 -1.73 -2.26
CA ALA A 244 11.91 -1.65 -1.85
C ALA A 244 11.61 -0.29 -1.16
N CYS A 245 12.15 0.80 -1.73
CA CYS A 245 12.18 2.12 -1.11
C CYS A 245 10.93 2.96 -1.37
N ASN A 246 10.04 2.53 -2.28
CA ASN A 246 8.82 3.28 -2.63
C ASN A 246 9.16 4.74 -3.03
N ALA A 247 8.36 5.73 -2.63
CA ALA A 247 8.58 7.15 -2.88
C ALA A 247 9.90 7.71 -2.32
N TYR A 248 10.64 6.94 -1.53
CA TYR A 248 11.86 7.36 -0.81
C TYR A 248 13.15 6.84 -1.47
N ILE A 249 13.06 6.31 -2.68
CA ILE A 249 14.24 5.86 -3.47
C ILE A 249 15.23 7.01 -3.73
N ASP A 250 14.71 8.24 -3.92
CA ASP A 250 15.44 9.51 -4.02
C ASP A 250 16.74 9.37 -4.86
N ARG A 251 17.88 9.77 -4.30
CA ARG A 251 19.20 9.74 -4.97
C ARG A 251 19.89 8.38 -4.93
N LEU A 252 19.32 7.40 -4.23
CA LEU A 252 19.91 6.07 -4.13
C LEU A 252 19.96 5.41 -5.52
N ASP A 253 18.91 5.57 -6.31
CA ASP A 253 18.83 5.13 -7.70
C ASP A 253 18.02 6.13 -8.52
N SER A 254 18.69 6.99 -9.26
CA SER A 254 18.07 8.07 -10.04
C SER A 254 17.24 7.56 -11.22
N GLU A 255 17.56 6.37 -11.74
CA GLU A 255 16.80 5.76 -12.82
C GLU A 255 15.44 5.29 -12.34
N LEU A 256 15.38 4.59 -11.21
CA LEU A 256 14.15 4.14 -10.57
C LEU A 256 13.35 5.32 -10.04
N ALA A 257 14.01 6.31 -9.43
CA ALA A 257 13.35 7.54 -8.95
C ALA A 257 12.63 8.30 -10.08
N ALA A 258 13.18 8.29 -11.29
CA ALA A 258 12.55 8.95 -12.44
C ALA A 258 11.25 8.28 -12.93
N ARG A 259 10.92 7.06 -12.48
CA ARG A 259 9.74 6.29 -12.90
C ARG A 259 8.54 6.49 -11.96
N VAL A 260 8.74 7.08 -10.80
CA VAL A 260 7.70 7.29 -9.81
C VAL A 260 7.64 8.74 -9.34
N LEU A 261 6.44 9.21 -9.02
CA LEU A 261 6.19 10.53 -8.47
C LEU A 261 5.76 10.38 -7.00
N PRO A 262 6.45 11.01 -6.04
CA PRO A 262 5.98 11.09 -4.67
C PRO A 262 4.69 11.92 -4.55
N VAL A 263 3.62 11.31 -4.06
CA VAL A 263 2.31 11.96 -3.88
C VAL A 263 1.94 11.92 -2.41
N GLY A 264 1.65 13.09 -1.84
CA GLY A 264 1.17 13.20 -0.47
C GLY A 264 -0.30 12.79 -0.36
N THR A 265 -0.62 11.96 0.63
CA THR A 265 -1.98 11.56 0.99
C THR A 265 -2.16 11.67 2.50
N TRP A 266 -3.41 11.78 2.97
CA TRP A 266 -3.67 11.92 4.39
C TRP A 266 -5.02 11.35 4.79
N GLN A 267 -5.16 11.09 6.08
CA GLN A 267 -6.37 10.57 6.70
C GLN A 267 -6.50 11.02 8.16
N VAL A 268 -7.70 10.82 8.69
CA VAL A 268 -8.06 11.12 10.08
C VAL A 268 -8.66 9.89 10.75
N ALA A 269 -8.60 9.84 12.08
CA ALA A 269 -9.46 8.99 12.88
C ALA A 269 -10.30 9.88 13.82
N THR A 270 -11.61 9.69 13.80
CA THR A 270 -12.50 10.40 14.72
C THR A 270 -12.17 10.04 16.17
N ARG A 271 -12.68 10.81 17.13
CA ARG A 271 -12.82 10.30 18.50
C ARG A 271 -13.58 8.98 18.49
N ARG A 272 -13.49 8.21 19.57
CA ARG A 272 -14.32 7.01 19.73
C ARG A 272 -15.80 7.39 19.63
N LEU A 273 -16.51 6.73 18.74
CA LEU A 273 -17.93 6.91 18.55
C LEU A 273 -18.71 5.99 19.51
N ASP A 274 -19.95 6.36 19.78
CA ASP A 274 -20.87 5.42 20.40
C ASP A 274 -20.99 4.17 19.51
N PRO A 275 -21.01 2.94 20.09
CA PRO A 275 -21.09 1.71 19.30
C PRO A 275 -22.31 1.66 18.37
N GLY A 276 -23.46 2.18 18.78
CA GLY A 276 -24.66 2.24 17.95
C GLY A 276 -24.48 3.20 16.78
N LEU A 277 -23.88 4.38 17.02
CA LEU A 277 -23.53 5.32 15.95
C LEU A 277 -22.53 4.70 14.98
N ALA A 278 -21.44 4.10 15.46
CA ALA A 278 -20.45 3.46 14.61
C ALA A 278 -21.08 2.35 13.75
N HIS A 279 -21.88 1.48 14.34
CA HIS A 279 -22.62 0.45 13.62
C HIS A 279 -23.58 1.05 12.58
N SER A 280 -24.24 2.17 12.86
CA SER A 280 -25.14 2.82 11.90
C SER A 280 -24.41 3.41 10.69
N LEU A 281 -23.11 3.72 10.80
CA LEU A 281 -22.29 4.20 9.67
C LEU A 281 -21.92 3.07 8.72
N LEU A 282 -21.52 1.91 9.26
CA LEU A 282 -21.08 0.72 8.52
C LEU A 282 -21.66 -0.54 9.17
N PRO A 283 -22.94 -0.87 8.93
CA PRO A 283 -23.63 -1.98 9.60
C PRO A 283 -22.94 -3.34 9.44
N ARG A 284 -22.28 -3.58 8.34
CA ARG A 284 -21.55 -4.83 8.06
C ARG A 284 -20.05 -4.74 8.33
N ASN A 285 -19.56 -3.61 8.83
CA ASN A 285 -18.16 -3.35 9.11
C ASN A 285 -17.21 -3.66 7.93
N SER A 286 -17.70 -3.52 6.70
CA SER A 286 -16.87 -3.59 5.50
C SER A 286 -16.17 -2.25 5.29
N CYS A 287 -14.95 -2.26 4.72
CA CYS A 287 -14.34 -1.02 4.29
C CYS A 287 -14.99 -0.52 2.99
N VAL A 288 -14.87 0.77 2.76
CA VAL A 288 -15.44 1.44 1.59
C VAL A 288 -14.37 2.24 0.88
N ILE A 289 -14.36 2.17 -0.45
CA ILE A 289 -13.68 3.10 -1.34
C ILE A 289 -14.70 3.58 -2.37
N ASP A 290 -14.78 4.88 -2.64
CA ASP A 290 -15.70 5.35 -3.66
C ASP A 290 -15.03 5.42 -5.05
N ASN A 291 -15.86 5.57 -6.08
CA ASN A 291 -15.41 5.56 -7.47
C ASN A 291 -15.15 6.96 -8.04
N GLN A 292 -14.78 7.92 -7.17
CA GLN A 292 -14.24 9.20 -7.61
C GLN A 292 -12.80 9.04 -8.10
N PHE A 293 -12.33 10.01 -8.87
CA PHE A 293 -10.95 10.00 -9.36
C PHE A 293 -9.92 10.10 -8.21
N VAL A 294 -10.18 10.96 -7.22
CA VAL A 294 -9.52 10.97 -5.92
C VAL A 294 -10.55 10.43 -4.94
N PRO A 295 -10.47 9.14 -4.60
CA PRO A 295 -11.52 8.49 -3.83
C PRO A 295 -11.51 8.94 -2.37
N ASP A 296 -12.71 9.07 -1.80
CA ASP A 296 -12.90 8.99 -0.36
C ASP A 296 -12.87 7.49 0.03
N TYR A 297 -12.12 7.14 1.07
CA TYR A 297 -12.06 5.77 1.58
C TYR A 297 -12.16 5.77 3.10
N PHE A 298 -12.87 4.79 3.65
CA PHE A 298 -13.11 4.74 5.08
C PHE A 298 -13.45 3.34 5.59
N ARG A 299 -13.25 3.16 6.89
CA ARG A 299 -13.56 1.94 7.64
C ARG A 299 -13.72 2.23 9.13
N LEU A 300 -14.27 1.30 9.89
CA LEU A 300 -14.23 1.36 11.34
C LEU A 300 -12.95 0.71 11.89
N SER A 301 -12.47 1.26 12.99
CA SER A 301 -11.47 0.61 13.85
C SER A 301 -12.15 -0.31 14.85
N PRO A 302 -11.40 -1.26 15.48
CA PRO A 302 -11.94 -2.12 16.52
C PRO A 302 -12.50 -1.38 17.74
N ASP A 303 -12.04 -0.16 18.01
CA ASP A 303 -12.49 0.70 19.09
C ASP A 303 -13.53 1.76 18.66
N HIS A 304 -14.26 1.48 17.57
CA HIS A 304 -15.39 2.28 17.07
C HIS A 304 -15.04 3.70 16.62
N ARG A 305 -13.87 3.90 16.02
CA ARG A 305 -13.53 5.15 15.32
C ARG A 305 -13.83 5.01 13.84
N LEU A 306 -14.26 6.08 13.19
CA LEU A 306 -14.22 6.14 11.73
C LEU A 306 -12.84 6.61 11.30
N LEU A 307 -12.09 5.74 10.62
CA LEU A 307 -10.90 6.12 9.88
C LEU A 307 -11.34 6.57 8.50
N PHE A 308 -11.00 7.81 8.12
CA PHE A 308 -11.43 8.40 6.87
C PHE A 308 -10.26 9.05 6.16
N GLY A 309 -9.99 8.63 4.93
CA GLY A 309 -8.97 9.18 4.06
C GLY A 309 -9.59 9.65 2.76
N GLY A 310 -8.88 10.50 2.09
CA GLY A 310 -9.24 11.09 0.81
C GLY A 310 -8.34 12.27 0.53
N ALA A 311 -8.45 12.81 -0.67
CA ALA A 311 -7.59 13.87 -1.16
C ALA A 311 -6.11 13.47 -1.28
N CYS A 312 -5.40 14.16 -2.15
CA CYS A 312 -3.97 13.97 -2.38
C CYS A 312 -3.35 15.26 -2.93
N THR A 313 -2.01 15.34 -2.87
CA THR A 313 -1.25 16.38 -3.57
C THR A 313 -0.08 15.78 -4.31
N TYR A 314 0.04 16.11 -5.57
CA TYR A 314 1.10 15.64 -6.47
C TYR A 314 2.43 16.38 -6.28
N LEU A 315 2.50 17.44 -5.46
CA LEU A 315 3.75 18.10 -5.07
C LEU A 315 4.32 17.57 -3.75
N GLY A 316 3.81 16.46 -3.26
CA GLY A 316 4.30 15.83 -2.04
C GLY A 316 4.03 16.61 -0.75
N GLY A 317 3.36 17.77 -0.81
CA GLY A 317 2.99 18.54 0.38
C GLY A 317 1.85 17.85 1.15
N ILE A 318 1.97 17.80 2.48
CA ILE A 318 0.88 17.39 3.36
C ILE A 318 0.34 18.67 4.01
N PRO A 319 -1.00 18.88 4.07
CA PRO A 319 -1.57 20.06 4.72
C PRO A 319 -1.13 20.18 6.18
N ASN A 320 -0.89 21.40 6.65
CA ASN A 320 -0.61 21.64 8.06
C ASN A 320 -1.81 21.27 8.94
N ASP A 321 -3.03 21.52 8.47
CA ASP A 321 -4.27 21.08 9.12
C ASP A 321 -4.98 20.03 8.23
N ILE A 322 -4.63 18.78 8.47
CA ILE A 322 -5.24 17.62 7.81
C ILE A 322 -6.72 17.51 8.18
N GLY A 323 -7.07 17.80 9.42
CA GLY A 323 -8.45 17.74 9.89
C GLY A 323 -9.35 18.68 9.10
N ALA A 324 -8.95 19.94 8.93
CA ALA A 324 -9.68 20.90 8.11
C ALA A 324 -9.77 20.48 6.64
N ALA A 325 -8.72 19.85 6.09
CA ALA A 325 -8.71 19.40 4.70
C ALA A 325 -9.67 18.23 4.42
N ILE A 326 -9.84 17.30 5.37
CA ILE A 326 -10.70 16.11 5.25
C ILE A 326 -12.15 16.37 5.64
N ARG A 327 -12.39 17.26 6.60
CA ARG A 327 -13.72 17.51 7.19
C ARG A 327 -14.85 17.69 6.16
N PRO A 328 -14.70 18.48 5.07
CA PRO A 328 -15.77 18.65 4.09
C PRO A 328 -16.18 17.35 3.40
N SER A 329 -15.26 16.45 3.12
CA SER A 329 -15.54 15.15 2.51
C SER A 329 -16.23 14.21 3.49
N LEU A 330 -15.74 14.14 4.73
CA LEU A 330 -16.33 13.31 5.78
C LEU A 330 -17.76 13.75 6.09
N GLU A 331 -18.02 15.06 6.24
CA GLU A 331 -19.37 15.56 6.55
C GLU A 331 -20.34 15.44 5.38
N ARG A 332 -19.85 15.45 4.14
CA ARG A 332 -20.66 15.12 2.95
C ARG A 332 -21.03 13.63 2.92
N ALA A 333 -20.09 12.76 3.30
CA ALA A 333 -20.36 11.33 3.37
C ALA A 333 -21.29 11.00 4.54
N PHE A 334 -21.04 11.58 5.70
CA PHE A 334 -21.75 11.32 6.95
C PHE A 334 -22.17 12.61 7.65
N PRO A 335 -23.31 13.23 7.26
CA PRO A 335 -23.82 14.46 7.90
C PRO A 335 -24.07 14.33 9.40
N GLN A 336 -24.33 13.10 9.89
CA GLN A 336 -24.50 12.78 11.31
C GLN A 336 -23.19 12.91 12.12
N LEU A 337 -22.05 13.03 11.46
CA LEU A 337 -20.73 13.29 12.07
C LEU A 337 -20.30 14.76 11.96
N ARG A 338 -21.22 15.68 11.62
CA ARG A 338 -20.89 17.11 11.55
C ARG A 338 -20.30 17.61 12.85
N GLY A 339 -19.13 18.26 12.77
CA GLY A 339 -18.42 18.78 13.93
C GLY A 339 -17.72 17.72 14.79
N VAL A 340 -17.67 16.46 14.35
CA VAL A 340 -16.95 15.40 15.11
C VAL A 340 -15.48 15.77 15.30
N GLU A 341 -14.96 15.51 16.49
CA GLU A 341 -13.53 15.70 16.80
C GLU A 341 -12.69 14.59 16.18
N PHE A 342 -11.49 14.94 15.75
CA PHE A 342 -10.47 14.00 15.29
C PHE A 342 -9.42 13.87 16.39
N ASP A 343 -9.26 12.65 16.91
CA ASP A 343 -8.18 12.37 17.86
C ASP A 343 -6.84 12.22 17.15
N TYR A 344 -6.86 11.78 15.87
CA TYR A 344 -5.67 11.58 15.07
C TYR A 344 -5.86 12.12 13.65
N ALA A 345 -4.80 12.73 13.13
CA ALA A 345 -4.70 13.20 11.76
C ALA A 345 -3.26 13.00 11.29
N TRP A 346 -3.07 12.24 10.21
CA TRP A 346 -1.72 11.93 9.73
C TRP A 346 -1.68 11.78 8.22
N GLY A 347 -0.48 11.90 7.66
CA GLY A 347 -0.25 11.74 6.24
C GLY A 347 1.01 10.94 5.95
N GLY A 348 1.21 10.67 4.68
CA GLY A 348 2.37 9.98 4.15
C GLY A 348 2.50 10.19 2.65
N HIS A 349 3.58 9.66 2.09
CA HIS A 349 3.82 9.70 0.66
C HIS A 349 3.66 8.31 0.07
N ILE A 350 3.01 8.25 -1.07
CA ILE A 350 2.92 7.08 -1.95
C ILE A 350 3.73 7.36 -3.22
N ASP A 351 4.17 6.33 -3.88
CA ASP A 351 4.79 6.38 -5.21
C ASP A 351 3.72 6.17 -6.29
N VAL A 352 3.64 7.07 -7.22
CA VAL A 352 2.69 6.96 -8.34
C VAL A 352 3.47 6.82 -9.63
N SER A 353 3.26 5.74 -10.38
CA SER A 353 3.75 5.58 -11.75
C SER A 353 2.80 6.25 -12.75
N ILE A 354 3.30 6.62 -13.94
CA ILE A 354 2.48 7.30 -14.97
C ILE A 354 1.24 6.49 -15.35
N ARG A 355 1.39 5.18 -15.47
CA ARG A 355 0.31 4.26 -15.87
C ARG A 355 -0.47 3.69 -14.69
N ARG A 356 -0.05 4.01 -13.47
CA ARG A 356 -0.55 3.42 -12.22
C ARG A 356 -0.40 1.90 -12.12
N THR A 357 0.36 1.30 -13.03
CA THR A 357 0.79 -0.09 -12.94
C THR A 357 2.01 -0.21 -12.03
N PRO A 358 2.22 -1.33 -11.33
CA PRO A 358 3.45 -1.57 -10.58
C PRO A 358 4.70 -1.52 -11.49
N ASP A 359 5.79 -1.00 -10.97
CA ASP A 359 7.12 -1.04 -11.59
C ASP A 359 7.99 -2.04 -10.80
N VAL A 360 8.05 -3.26 -11.32
CA VAL A 360 8.73 -4.39 -10.70
C VAL A 360 9.62 -5.04 -11.74
N GLY A 361 10.86 -5.34 -11.40
CA GLY A 361 11.79 -5.95 -12.35
C GLY A 361 13.17 -6.19 -11.74
N HIS A 362 14.11 -6.57 -12.60
CA HIS A 362 15.49 -6.80 -12.22
C HIS A 362 16.47 -6.38 -13.32
N ASP A 363 17.73 -6.19 -12.91
CA ASP A 363 18.89 -6.10 -13.77
C ASP A 363 20.02 -6.92 -13.10
N ARG A 364 20.33 -8.08 -13.67
CA ARG A 364 21.15 -9.11 -13.02
C ARG A 364 20.60 -9.50 -11.64
N ASP A 365 21.37 -9.35 -10.58
CA ASP A 365 20.94 -9.66 -9.20
C ASP A 365 20.47 -8.42 -8.42
N ARG A 366 20.13 -7.32 -9.12
CA ARG A 366 19.48 -6.13 -8.55
C ARG A 366 18.01 -6.11 -8.93
N TYR A 367 17.14 -6.22 -7.94
CA TYR A 367 15.69 -6.25 -8.08
C TYR A 367 15.07 -4.96 -7.52
N TRP A 368 13.91 -4.56 -8.03
CA TRP A 368 13.14 -3.43 -7.49
C TRP A 368 11.65 -3.70 -7.47
N LEU A 369 10.96 -3.06 -6.49
CA LEU A 369 9.51 -3.09 -6.32
C LEU A 369 9.03 -1.70 -5.95
N GLN A 370 8.32 -1.03 -6.86
CA GLN A 370 7.80 0.33 -6.66
C GLN A 370 6.58 0.58 -7.56
N GLY A 371 5.99 1.80 -7.53
CA GLY A 371 4.94 2.22 -8.44
C GLY A 371 3.56 1.68 -8.10
N PHE A 372 3.28 1.31 -6.84
CA PHE A 372 1.99 0.75 -6.44
C PHE A 372 0.85 1.77 -6.41
N SER A 373 1.14 3.05 -6.57
CA SER A 373 0.19 4.14 -6.83
C SER A 373 -0.94 4.24 -5.79
N GLY A 374 -0.62 3.96 -4.52
CA GLY A 374 -1.57 4.03 -3.40
C GLY A 374 -2.42 2.78 -3.17
N HIS A 375 -2.34 1.79 -4.03
CA HIS A 375 -3.02 0.50 -3.89
C HIS A 375 -1.97 -0.58 -3.57
N GLY A 376 -1.54 -0.68 -2.30
CA GLY A 376 -0.29 -1.36 -1.98
C GLY A 376 -0.39 -2.63 -1.14
N ILE A 377 -1.45 -2.92 -0.37
CA ILE A 377 -1.41 -4.06 0.55
C ILE A 377 -1.26 -5.39 -0.20
N LEU A 378 -2.20 -5.72 -1.07
CA LEU A 378 -2.14 -6.98 -1.83
C LEU A 378 -1.12 -6.94 -2.98
N PRO A 379 -1.03 -5.86 -3.79
CA PRO A 379 -0.04 -5.81 -4.87
C PRO A 379 1.41 -5.91 -4.42
N THR A 380 1.77 -5.36 -3.26
CA THR A 380 3.13 -5.52 -2.73
C THR A 380 3.44 -6.96 -2.36
N LEU A 381 2.46 -7.70 -1.84
CA LEU A 381 2.62 -9.11 -1.49
C LEU A 381 2.79 -9.99 -2.75
N ALA A 382 1.96 -9.76 -3.77
CA ALA A 382 2.08 -10.47 -5.05
C ALA A 382 3.41 -10.19 -5.76
N ALA A 383 3.82 -8.92 -5.82
CA ALA A 383 5.11 -8.52 -6.41
C ALA A 383 6.31 -9.04 -5.61
N ALA A 384 6.24 -9.02 -4.28
CA ALA A 384 7.28 -9.56 -3.42
C ALA A 384 7.46 -11.08 -3.61
N ARG A 385 6.37 -11.80 -3.83
CA ARG A 385 6.42 -13.22 -4.22
C ARG A 385 7.19 -13.36 -5.53
N ALA A 386 6.83 -12.60 -6.56
CA ALA A 386 7.48 -12.69 -7.87
C ALA A 386 9.00 -12.44 -7.79
N VAL A 387 9.42 -11.44 -7.01
CA VAL A 387 10.85 -11.13 -6.83
C VAL A 387 11.55 -12.21 -6.00
N ALA A 388 10.95 -12.64 -4.89
CA ALA A 388 11.57 -13.67 -4.06
C ALA A 388 11.68 -15.02 -4.79
N ASP A 389 10.64 -15.43 -5.55
CA ASP A 389 10.66 -16.63 -6.36
C ASP A 389 11.74 -16.56 -7.44
N ALA A 390 11.91 -15.39 -8.08
CA ALA A 390 12.97 -15.18 -9.08
C ALA A 390 14.39 -15.32 -8.47
N ILE A 391 14.63 -14.77 -7.28
CA ILE A 391 15.88 -14.95 -6.54
C ILE A 391 16.13 -16.43 -6.18
N LEU A 392 15.06 -17.20 -6.02
CA LEU A 392 15.13 -18.65 -5.75
C LEU A 392 15.19 -19.51 -7.01
N GLY A 393 15.15 -18.90 -8.22
CA GLY A 393 15.27 -19.57 -9.51
C GLY A 393 13.96 -19.70 -10.32
N GLU A 394 12.82 -19.25 -9.78
CA GLU A 394 11.49 -19.33 -10.41
C GLU A 394 11.09 -17.97 -11.01
N THR A 395 11.54 -17.65 -12.22
CA THR A 395 11.45 -16.31 -12.81
C THR A 395 10.14 -15.99 -13.53
N HIS A 396 9.24 -16.97 -13.70
CA HIS A 396 8.06 -16.82 -14.55
C HIS A 396 7.18 -15.63 -14.15
N LEU A 397 6.78 -15.52 -12.87
CA LEU A 397 5.89 -14.45 -12.42
C LEU A 397 6.56 -13.06 -12.50
N LEU A 398 7.87 -12.97 -12.25
CA LEU A 398 8.62 -11.72 -12.41
C LEU A 398 8.64 -11.28 -13.89
N SER A 399 8.80 -12.22 -14.82
CA SER A 399 8.82 -11.93 -16.26
C SER A 399 7.51 -11.29 -16.77
N LEU A 400 6.38 -11.57 -16.13
CA LEU A 400 5.12 -10.89 -16.44
C LEU A 400 5.19 -9.41 -16.01
N TYR A 401 5.69 -9.10 -14.82
CA TYR A 401 5.85 -7.71 -14.38
C TYR A 401 6.79 -6.92 -15.28
N GLU A 402 7.90 -7.51 -15.74
CA GLU A 402 8.89 -6.85 -16.58
C GLU A 402 8.40 -6.44 -17.96
N ARG A 403 7.37 -7.11 -18.46
CA ARG A 403 6.69 -6.73 -19.72
C ARG A 403 5.80 -5.50 -19.54
N ILE A 404 5.52 -5.07 -18.30
CA ILE A 404 4.70 -3.89 -17.99
C ILE A 404 5.63 -2.67 -17.90
N HIS A 405 5.80 -1.97 -19.01
CA HIS A 405 6.68 -0.82 -19.07
C HIS A 405 6.10 0.41 -18.37
N ASN A 406 6.83 0.93 -17.38
CA ASN A 406 6.58 2.23 -16.79
C ASN A 406 7.57 3.27 -17.33
N PRO A 407 7.12 4.28 -18.12
CA PRO A 407 7.99 5.30 -18.65
C PRO A 407 8.48 6.23 -17.53
N ARG A 408 9.63 6.87 -17.76
CA ARG A 408 10.13 7.92 -16.88
C ARG A 408 9.22 9.16 -16.97
N PHE A 409 9.04 9.86 -15.85
CA PHE A 409 8.34 11.13 -15.84
C PHE A 409 9.10 12.17 -16.69
N PRO A 410 8.42 12.87 -17.61
CA PRO A 410 9.05 13.90 -18.44
C PRO A 410 9.65 15.01 -17.59
N GLY A 411 10.94 15.30 -17.76
CA GLY A 411 11.63 16.41 -17.10
C GLY A 411 11.94 16.23 -15.61
N GLY A 412 11.69 15.06 -15.01
CA GLY A 412 11.99 14.77 -13.62
C GLY A 412 11.34 15.76 -12.64
N GLU A 413 11.99 16.03 -11.50
CA GLU A 413 11.48 16.95 -10.47
C GLU A 413 11.19 18.38 -10.95
N ARG A 414 11.86 18.86 -12.02
CA ARG A 414 11.71 20.25 -12.54
C ARG A 414 10.35 20.53 -13.17
N PHE A 415 9.65 19.52 -13.67
CA PHE A 415 8.34 19.66 -14.32
C PHE A 415 7.20 19.09 -13.48
N ALA A 416 7.45 18.60 -12.31
CA ALA A 416 6.41 18.08 -11.39
C ALA A 416 5.34 19.16 -11.09
N ALA A 417 5.75 20.42 -10.85
CA ALA A 417 4.84 21.52 -10.52
C ALA A 417 3.86 21.91 -11.65
N PRO A 418 4.31 22.12 -12.91
CA PRO A 418 3.41 22.38 -14.03
C PRO A 418 2.47 21.20 -14.35
N LEU A 419 2.97 19.96 -14.25
CA LEU A 419 2.18 18.76 -14.47
C LEU A 419 1.10 18.58 -13.39
N GLU A 420 1.37 18.96 -12.14
CA GLU A 420 0.35 18.96 -11.08
C GLU A 420 -0.76 19.98 -11.37
N ALA A 421 -0.42 21.20 -11.75
CA ALA A 421 -1.41 22.23 -12.06
C ALA A 421 -2.34 21.78 -13.20
N LEU A 422 -1.78 21.20 -14.26
CA LEU A 422 -2.54 20.64 -15.39
C LEU A 422 -3.34 19.40 -14.96
N GLY A 423 -2.78 18.52 -14.17
CA GLY A 423 -3.47 17.36 -13.63
C GLY A 423 -4.65 17.73 -12.75
N LYS A 424 -4.49 18.69 -11.81
CA LYS A 424 -5.60 19.19 -10.96
C LYS A 424 -6.75 19.77 -11.79
N LEU A 425 -6.44 20.52 -12.83
CA LEU A 425 -7.45 21.10 -13.72
C LEU A 425 -8.20 20.02 -14.51
N TRP A 426 -7.45 19.07 -15.09
CA TRP A 426 -8.01 17.95 -15.85
C TRP A 426 -8.90 17.04 -15.00
N TYR A 427 -8.48 16.73 -13.76
CA TYR A 427 -9.21 15.84 -12.87
C TYR A 427 -10.44 16.48 -12.25
N ARG A 428 -10.38 17.79 -11.90
CA ARG A 428 -11.57 18.53 -11.50
C ARG A 428 -12.63 18.55 -12.62
N LEU A 429 -12.23 18.67 -13.87
CA LEU A 429 -13.15 18.60 -15.00
C LEU A 429 -13.77 17.20 -15.16
N ARG A 430 -13.01 16.13 -14.97
CA ARG A 430 -13.53 14.74 -15.03
C ARG A 430 -14.44 14.37 -13.87
N ASP A 431 -14.26 14.94 -12.69
CA ASP A 431 -15.16 14.70 -11.55
C ASP A 431 -16.45 15.53 -11.62
N VAL A 432 -16.51 16.53 -12.51
CA VAL A 432 -17.71 17.35 -12.76
C VAL A 432 -18.58 16.76 -13.90
N VAL A 433 -18.02 15.99 -14.80
CA VAL A 433 -18.72 15.25 -15.87
C VAL A 433 -18.96 13.83 -15.42
#